data_96bcfc213630e85dea98f82c7b944d4e
#
_entry.id   96bcfc213630e85dea98f82c7b944d4e
#
_cell.length_a   1.000
_cell.length_b   1.000
_cell.length_c   1.000
_cell.angle_alpha   90.00
_cell.angle_beta   90.00
_cell.angle_gamma   90.00
#
_symmetry.space_group_name_H-M   'P 1'
#
loop_
_entity.id
_entity.type
_entity.pdbx_description
1 polymer ?
#
loop_
_entity_poly.entity_id
_entity_poly.type
_entity_poly.pdbx_seq_one_letter_code
_entity_poly.pdbx_strand_id
1 'polypeptide(L)'
;MAISCSILLIHGYHYGIEDESIYLPAVKKLLNPSLYPHDARFFAAQTGLTVFPSLMALLTRVTGLSVHWTFFIAYCASVFLFVRVLRSLAERVFTEETFRWAAVLLPSALWTMPVAGTALFIMDQHMHPRNLATIALLYALLAVLDGRVLAASLLVAAAAAIHPLMSLYGASLLILFARRGFRLHLAGLAVAVPLAWLLAPPVSAAWRQAAQSFFYLSQWEWYEWLGIVGPLVILAVCGRWAGSRAPLVSRIAGRLVRFGLFYLLAALLLSYVPRFARLAALQPMRSLGLIYLLLFFLGGGILTQLFRRRLALLAVLLVGLCGGMFYAQRNEFPATPHIEWPSRKPANEWLKAFDWIRRNSPAEAYFVLDPRYVERPGEDFHGFRGFAERSVLADQIEDKAVASLSPTLAEEWWAETEAQRDWSTLDSAGLRRLNARFGVDWALLERAYPPHPEGLVCPYENARIRVCRID
;
A
#
# COMPACT_ATOMS: atom_id res chain seq x y z
N MET A 1 -8.13 -8.62 21.67
CA MET A 1 -7.42 -9.83 21.23
C MET A 1 -8.24 -10.66 20.25
N ALA A 2 -9.46 -11.14 20.59
CA ALA A 2 -10.29 -11.92 19.66
C ALA A 2 -10.49 -11.26 18.28
N ILE A 3 -10.90 -9.98 18.23
CA ILE A 3 -11.07 -9.24 16.96
C ILE A 3 -9.76 -9.16 16.15
N SER A 4 -8.62 -8.94 16.80
CA SER A 4 -7.32 -8.92 16.11
C SER A 4 -6.98 -10.29 15.50
N CYS A 5 -7.28 -11.37 16.19
CA CYS A 5 -7.14 -12.71 15.62
C CYS A 5 -8.13 -12.96 14.48
N SER A 6 -9.37 -12.45 14.59
CA SER A 6 -10.35 -12.57 13.50
C SER A 6 -9.91 -11.81 12.25
N ILE A 7 -9.30 -10.61 12.37
CA ILE A 7 -8.74 -9.88 11.23
C ILE A 7 -7.70 -10.75 10.52
N LEU A 8 -6.75 -11.35 11.25
CA LEU A 8 -5.73 -12.21 10.68
C LEU A 8 -6.33 -13.46 9.99
N LEU A 9 -7.36 -14.06 10.58
CA LEU A 9 -8.04 -15.23 10.00
C LEU A 9 -8.87 -14.90 8.76
N ILE A 10 -9.45 -13.70 8.68
CA ILE A 10 -10.31 -13.29 7.57
C ILE A 10 -9.48 -12.73 6.41
N HIS A 11 -8.48 -11.90 6.70
CA HIS A 11 -7.74 -11.14 5.69
C HIS A 11 -6.36 -11.72 5.38
N GLY A 12 -5.90 -12.69 6.18
CA GLY A 12 -4.62 -13.33 5.97
C GLY A 12 -3.43 -12.49 6.45
N TYR A 13 -2.25 -13.02 6.12
CA TYR A 13 -0.98 -12.33 6.20
C TYR A 13 -0.07 -12.86 5.10
N HIS A 14 0.43 -11.98 4.27
CA HIS A 14 1.33 -12.29 3.18
C HIS A 14 2.62 -11.48 3.33
N TYR A 15 3.77 -12.14 3.13
CA TYR A 15 5.08 -11.56 3.37
C TYR A 15 5.80 -11.22 2.07
N GLY A 16 6.31 -9.99 1.95
CA GLY A 16 7.11 -9.56 0.81
C GLY A 16 6.32 -9.38 -0.48
N ILE A 17 5.01 -9.11 -0.37
CA ILE A 17 4.11 -8.84 -1.49
C ILE A 17 3.89 -7.35 -1.70
N GLU A 18 3.39 -6.97 -2.86
CA GLU A 18 2.99 -5.60 -3.20
C GLU A 18 4.03 -4.56 -2.73
N ASP A 19 3.60 -3.48 -2.09
CA ASP A 19 4.50 -2.42 -1.60
C ASP A 19 5.53 -2.90 -0.56
N GLU A 20 5.28 -4.02 0.16
CA GLU A 20 6.28 -4.59 1.08
C GLU A 20 7.52 -5.08 0.33
N SER A 21 7.38 -5.47 -0.94
CA SER A 21 8.48 -5.86 -1.83
C SER A 21 9.50 -4.74 -2.07
N ILE A 22 9.10 -3.48 -1.88
CA ILE A 22 9.97 -2.30 -1.96
C ILE A 22 10.68 -2.06 -0.62
N TYR A 23 9.99 -2.26 0.51
CA TYR A 23 10.55 -2.00 1.84
C TYR A 23 11.45 -3.13 2.34
N LEU A 24 11.11 -4.37 2.02
CA LEU A 24 11.84 -5.55 2.47
C LEU A 24 13.32 -5.57 2.00
N PRO A 25 13.66 -5.32 0.71
CA PRO A 25 15.04 -5.19 0.27
C PRO A 25 15.80 -4.08 0.97
N ALA A 26 15.15 -2.95 1.27
CA ALA A 26 15.78 -1.85 1.99
C ALA A 26 16.17 -2.27 3.42
N VAL A 27 15.30 -2.99 4.14
CA VAL A 27 15.62 -3.54 5.47
C VAL A 27 16.78 -4.52 5.37
N LYS A 28 16.76 -5.44 4.39
CA LYS A 28 17.82 -6.44 4.19
C LYS A 28 19.16 -5.78 3.84
N LYS A 29 19.15 -4.74 2.99
CA LYS A 29 20.38 -3.98 2.69
C LYS A 29 20.96 -3.25 3.92
N LEU A 30 20.10 -2.71 4.78
CA LEU A 30 20.55 -2.10 6.06
C LEU A 30 21.17 -3.14 7.00
N LEU A 31 20.71 -4.39 6.95
CA LEU A 31 21.26 -5.50 7.74
C LEU A 31 22.55 -6.07 7.11
N ASN A 32 22.60 -6.13 5.79
CA ASN A 32 23.75 -6.58 5.01
C ASN A 32 24.01 -5.62 3.82
N PRO A 33 24.97 -4.68 3.95
CA PRO A 33 25.25 -3.68 2.92
C PRO A 33 25.78 -4.23 1.58
N SER A 34 26.25 -5.48 1.52
CA SER A 34 26.73 -6.09 0.26
C SER A 34 25.61 -6.47 -0.71
N LEU A 35 24.35 -6.56 -0.24
CA LEU A 35 23.22 -6.91 -1.07
C LEU A 35 22.90 -5.79 -2.09
N TYR A 36 22.35 -6.18 -3.25
CA TYR A 36 21.82 -5.30 -4.28
C TYR A 36 22.84 -4.25 -4.79
N PRO A 37 24.01 -4.68 -5.29
CA PRO A 37 25.05 -3.74 -5.73
C PRO A 37 24.66 -2.95 -6.98
N HIS A 38 23.75 -3.46 -7.82
CA HIS A 38 23.41 -2.88 -9.12
C HIS A 38 22.15 -2.00 -9.12
N ASP A 39 21.14 -2.32 -8.28
CA ASP A 39 19.77 -1.82 -8.43
C ASP A 39 19.13 -1.24 -7.14
N ALA A 40 19.92 -1.07 -6.07
CA ALA A 40 19.41 -0.56 -4.79
C ALA A 40 18.66 0.78 -4.89
N ARG A 41 18.93 1.57 -5.91
CA ARG A 41 18.26 2.85 -6.18
C ARG A 41 16.75 2.70 -6.43
N PHE A 42 16.29 1.57 -7.00
CA PHE A 42 14.89 1.32 -7.28
C PHE A 42 14.02 1.14 -6.03
N PHE A 43 14.60 0.80 -4.90
CA PHE A 43 13.85 0.84 -3.63
C PHE A 43 14.30 1.98 -2.71
N ALA A 44 15.58 2.41 -2.78
CA ALA A 44 16.10 3.46 -1.92
C ALA A 44 15.45 4.83 -2.16
N ALA A 45 15.05 5.13 -3.40
CA ALA A 45 14.38 6.39 -3.74
C ALA A 45 13.08 6.62 -2.96
N GLN A 46 12.30 5.59 -2.72
CA GLN A 46 11.07 5.66 -1.93
C GLN A 46 11.35 5.44 -0.44
N THR A 47 12.14 4.44 -0.10
CA THR A 47 12.37 4.04 1.29
C THR A 47 13.25 5.04 2.05
N GLY A 48 14.06 5.84 1.35
CA GLY A 48 14.82 6.94 1.94
C GLY A 48 13.97 8.10 2.46
N LEU A 49 12.68 8.16 2.10
CA LEU A 49 11.75 9.18 2.57
C LEU A 49 11.09 8.83 3.92
N THR A 50 11.42 7.69 4.51
CA THR A 50 10.78 7.16 5.71
C THR A 50 11.79 6.51 6.66
N VAL A 51 11.51 6.57 7.96
CA VAL A 51 12.30 5.85 8.98
C VAL A 51 11.91 4.37 9.09
N PHE A 52 10.90 3.91 8.38
CA PHE A 52 10.34 2.56 8.52
C PHE A 52 11.39 1.44 8.29
N PRO A 53 12.22 1.44 7.23
CA PRO A 53 13.23 0.40 7.04
C PRO A 53 14.26 0.38 8.18
N SER A 54 14.69 1.55 8.65
CA SER A 54 15.63 1.67 9.76
C SER A 54 15.03 1.14 11.06
N LEU A 55 13.75 1.41 11.33
CA LEU A 55 13.02 0.89 12.48
C LEU A 55 12.92 -0.65 12.42
N MET A 56 12.57 -1.22 11.27
CA MET A 56 12.46 -2.68 11.11
C MET A 56 13.83 -3.36 11.21
N ALA A 57 14.88 -2.77 10.64
CA ALA A 57 16.25 -3.26 10.77
C ALA A 57 16.74 -3.20 12.22
N LEU A 58 16.45 -2.11 12.96
CA LEU A 58 16.77 -1.98 14.38
C LEU A 58 16.05 -3.05 15.21
N LEU A 59 14.76 -3.23 15.02
CA LEU A 59 13.96 -4.27 15.70
C LEU A 59 14.54 -5.66 15.44
N THR A 60 14.90 -5.98 14.19
CA THR A 60 15.53 -7.24 13.82
C THR A 60 16.86 -7.46 14.56
N ARG A 61 17.72 -6.43 14.62
CA ARG A 61 19.01 -6.50 15.33
C ARG A 61 18.85 -6.67 16.85
N VAL A 62 17.96 -5.89 17.45
CA VAL A 62 17.76 -5.88 18.91
C VAL A 62 17.11 -7.16 19.40
N THR A 63 16.16 -7.71 18.65
CA THR A 63 15.46 -8.94 19.03
C THR A 63 16.18 -10.22 18.63
N GLY A 64 17.12 -10.14 17.67
CA GLY A 64 17.75 -11.32 17.08
C GLY A 64 16.81 -12.22 16.25
N LEU A 65 15.59 -11.77 16.01
CA LEU A 65 14.61 -12.49 15.19
C LEU A 65 14.98 -12.38 13.69
N SER A 66 14.51 -13.34 12.88
CA SER A 66 14.60 -13.17 11.43
C SER A 66 13.74 -11.99 10.96
N VAL A 67 14.07 -11.42 9.79
CA VAL A 67 13.31 -10.31 9.21
C VAL A 67 11.83 -10.69 9.07
N HIS A 68 11.54 -11.92 8.61
CA HIS A 68 10.17 -12.40 8.47
C HIS A 68 9.41 -12.42 9.82
N TRP A 69 10.03 -12.92 10.90
CA TRP A 69 9.41 -12.86 12.25
C TRP A 69 9.21 -11.43 12.72
N THR A 70 10.16 -10.53 12.47
CA THR A 70 10.03 -9.12 12.85
C THR A 70 8.84 -8.47 12.15
N PHE A 71 8.68 -8.70 10.84
CA PHE A 71 7.54 -8.16 10.08
C PHE A 71 6.22 -8.75 10.53
N PHE A 72 6.13 -10.06 10.74
CA PHE A 72 4.92 -10.72 11.23
C PHE A 72 4.47 -10.21 12.59
N ILE A 73 5.40 -10.10 13.55
CA ILE A 73 5.08 -9.58 14.89
C ILE A 73 4.68 -8.11 14.83
N ALA A 74 5.38 -7.29 14.03
CA ALA A 74 5.02 -5.89 13.83
C ALA A 74 3.63 -5.74 13.18
N TYR A 75 3.29 -6.62 12.21
CA TYR A 75 1.96 -6.67 11.63
C TYR A 75 0.89 -7.02 12.68
N CYS A 76 1.07 -8.09 13.46
CA CYS A 76 0.14 -8.46 14.53
C CYS A 76 -0.02 -7.34 15.57
N ALA A 77 1.06 -6.65 15.92
CA ALA A 77 1.02 -5.49 16.81
C ALA A 77 0.25 -4.33 16.18
N SER A 78 0.42 -4.06 14.89
CA SER A 78 -0.33 -3.01 14.18
C SER A 78 -1.83 -3.32 14.16
N VAL A 79 -2.23 -4.55 13.87
CA VAL A 79 -3.64 -4.99 13.93
C VAL A 79 -4.21 -4.80 15.33
N PHE A 80 -3.47 -5.18 16.38
CA PHE A 80 -3.90 -4.98 17.76
C PHE A 80 -4.08 -3.50 18.10
N LEU A 81 -3.11 -2.65 17.75
CA LEU A 81 -3.16 -1.20 18.00
C LEU A 81 -4.30 -0.52 17.24
N PHE A 82 -4.59 -0.97 16.02
CA PHE A 82 -5.74 -0.49 15.25
C PHE A 82 -7.06 -0.78 15.95
N VAL A 83 -7.28 -2.01 16.38
CA VAL A 83 -8.49 -2.37 17.15
C VAL A 83 -8.60 -1.56 18.43
N ARG A 84 -7.48 -1.32 19.12
CA ARG A 84 -7.41 -0.51 20.35
C ARG A 84 -7.80 0.95 20.08
N VAL A 85 -7.26 1.57 19.05
CA VAL A 85 -7.58 2.97 18.74
C VAL A 85 -9.04 3.13 18.28
N LEU A 86 -9.55 2.20 17.46
CA LEU A 86 -10.97 2.23 17.08
C LEU A 86 -11.88 2.07 18.30
N ARG A 87 -11.53 1.20 19.25
CA ARG A 87 -12.28 1.04 20.50
C ARG A 87 -12.28 2.34 21.31
N SER A 88 -11.13 3.00 21.46
CA SER A 88 -11.02 4.28 22.17
C SER A 88 -11.80 5.39 21.49
N LEU A 89 -11.78 5.45 20.15
CA LEU A 89 -12.62 6.38 19.38
C LEU A 89 -14.11 6.06 19.57
N ALA A 90 -14.49 4.79 19.57
CA ALA A 90 -15.88 4.36 19.76
C ALA A 90 -16.41 4.73 21.14
N GLU A 91 -15.60 4.62 22.20
CA GLU A 91 -15.94 5.09 23.55
C GLU A 91 -16.18 6.58 23.61
N ARG A 92 -15.47 7.35 22.77
CA ARG A 92 -15.62 8.81 22.69
C ARG A 92 -16.84 9.25 21.88
N VAL A 93 -17.19 8.45 20.83
CA VAL A 93 -18.23 8.83 19.86
C VAL A 93 -19.61 8.25 20.23
N PHE A 94 -19.65 7.06 20.81
CA PHE A 94 -20.89 6.33 21.11
C PHE A 94 -21.05 6.06 22.60
N THR A 95 -22.28 6.14 23.09
CA THR A 95 -22.61 5.92 24.52
C THR A 95 -22.89 4.45 24.82
N GLU A 96 -23.59 3.75 23.93
CA GLU A 96 -24.03 2.37 24.12
C GLU A 96 -22.96 1.37 23.64
N GLU A 97 -22.77 0.29 24.39
CA GLU A 97 -21.73 -0.70 24.16
C GLU A 97 -21.88 -1.45 22.83
N THR A 98 -23.12 -1.75 22.42
CA THR A 98 -23.42 -2.39 21.12
C THR A 98 -22.98 -1.53 19.93
N PHE A 99 -23.16 -0.21 20.01
CA PHE A 99 -22.70 0.74 18.98
C PHE A 99 -21.18 0.81 18.92
N ARG A 100 -20.52 0.81 20.09
CA ARG A 100 -19.06 0.82 20.20
C ARG A 100 -18.44 -0.40 19.52
N TRP A 101 -18.99 -1.59 19.79
CA TRP A 101 -18.49 -2.81 19.17
C TRP A 101 -18.76 -2.85 17.66
N ALA A 102 -19.94 -2.46 17.21
CA ALA A 102 -20.24 -2.42 15.78
C ALA A 102 -19.36 -1.43 15.02
N ALA A 103 -19.01 -0.28 15.63
CA ALA A 103 -18.07 0.68 15.08
C ALA A 103 -16.64 0.15 14.98
N VAL A 104 -16.26 -0.83 15.80
CA VAL A 104 -14.97 -1.54 15.69
C VAL A 104 -15.07 -2.69 14.70
N LEU A 105 -16.15 -3.47 14.75
CA LEU A 105 -16.30 -4.69 13.96
C LEU A 105 -16.43 -4.42 12.46
N LEU A 106 -17.17 -3.39 12.06
CA LEU A 106 -17.39 -3.13 10.62
C LEU A 106 -16.09 -2.78 9.87
N PRO A 107 -15.26 -1.82 10.31
CA PRO A 107 -13.96 -1.59 9.65
C PRO A 107 -13.00 -2.79 9.81
N SER A 108 -13.12 -3.57 10.88
CA SER A 108 -12.33 -4.80 11.04
C SER A 108 -12.74 -5.91 10.07
N ALA A 109 -14.03 -6.04 9.76
CA ALA A 109 -14.55 -6.96 8.75
C ALA A 109 -14.23 -6.53 7.31
N LEU A 110 -13.96 -5.25 7.10
CA LEU A 110 -13.63 -4.64 5.81
C LEU A 110 -12.15 -4.18 5.74
N TRP A 111 -11.26 -4.80 6.50
CA TRP A 111 -9.85 -4.43 6.64
C TRP A 111 -9.15 -4.23 5.29
N THR A 112 -9.25 -5.20 4.40
CA THR A 112 -8.67 -5.17 3.05
C THR A 112 -9.67 -4.76 1.98
N MET A 113 -10.69 -3.95 2.32
CA MET A 113 -11.61 -3.42 1.32
C MET A 113 -10.87 -2.44 0.40
N PRO A 114 -10.92 -2.63 -0.93
CA PRO A 114 -10.33 -1.70 -1.87
C PRO A 114 -10.93 -0.29 -1.75
N VAL A 115 -10.09 0.72 -1.82
CA VAL A 115 -10.48 2.13 -1.88
C VAL A 115 -10.51 2.55 -3.34
N ALA A 116 -11.68 2.85 -3.86
CA ALA A 116 -11.94 3.06 -5.28
C ALA A 116 -10.86 3.90 -5.99
N GLY A 117 -10.35 3.39 -7.12
CA GLY A 117 -9.44 4.07 -8.03
C GLY A 117 -8.06 4.47 -7.47
N THR A 118 -7.76 4.15 -6.21
CA THR A 118 -6.55 4.64 -5.52
C THR A 118 -5.40 3.65 -5.47
N ALA A 119 -5.62 2.42 -5.92
CA ALA A 119 -4.71 1.29 -5.72
C ALA A 119 -4.32 1.10 -4.24
N LEU A 120 -5.27 1.29 -3.32
CA LEU A 120 -5.10 1.07 -1.89
C LEU A 120 -6.19 0.16 -1.35
N PHE A 121 -5.87 -0.56 -0.29
CA PHE A 121 -6.82 -1.09 0.67
C PHE A 121 -7.02 -0.10 1.83
N ILE A 122 -8.05 -0.29 2.64
CA ILE A 122 -8.23 0.49 3.88
C ILE A 122 -7.03 0.26 4.80
N MET A 123 -6.64 -1.00 4.97
CA MET A 123 -5.41 -1.46 5.63
C MET A 123 -4.87 -2.65 4.84
N ASP A 124 -3.56 -2.86 4.91
CA ASP A 124 -2.89 -3.90 4.13
C ASP A 124 -2.83 -5.22 4.89
N GLN A 125 -2.78 -6.34 4.16
CA GLN A 125 -2.63 -7.71 4.67
C GLN A 125 -1.15 -8.10 4.88
N HIS A 126 -0.25 -7.12 4.82
CA HIS A 126 1.18 -7.24 5.06
C HIS A 126 1.68 -6.07 5.92
N MET A 127 2.93 -6.11 6.36
CA MET A 127 3.48 -5.03 7.18
C MET A 127 3.92 -3.84 6.34
N HIS A 128 3.10 -2.81 6.31
CA HIS A 128 3.34 -1.60 5.54
C HIS A 128 3.43 -0.35 6.44
N PRO A 129 4.32 0.64 6.16
CA PRO A 129 4.41 1.87 6.94
C PRO A 129 3.10 2.65 6.99
N ARG A 130 2.25 2.57 5.97
CA ARG A 130 0.91 3.17 5.93
C ARG A 130 0.02 2.69 7.07
N ASN A 131 0.09 1.40 7.42
CA ASN A 131 -0.69 0.84 8.53
C ASN A 131 -0.35 1.54 9.86
N LEU A 132 0.94 1.71 10.16
CA LEU A 132 1.40 2.40 11.36
C LEU A 132 1.03 3.89 11.35
N ALA A 133 1.23 4.56 10.22
CA ALA A 133 0.87 5.97 10.07
C ALA A 133 -0.64 6.19 10.27
N THR A 134 -1.50 5.34 9.69
CA THR A 134 -2.96 5.41 9.87
C THR A 134 -3.34 5.25 11.33
N ILE A 135 -2.75 4.30 12.05
CA ILE A 135 -2.99 4.10 13.48
C ILE A 135 -2.59 5.35 14.28
N ALA A 136 -1.40 5.91 14.02
CA ALA A 136 -0.94 7.13 14.67
C ALA A 136 -1.89 8.31 14.42
N LEU A 137 -2.40 8.45 13.19
CA LEU A 137 -3.36 9.49 12.82
C LEU A 137 -4.74 9.31 13.49
N LEU A 138 -5.19 8.06 13.70
CA LEU A 138 -6.41 7.79 14.47
C LEU A 138 -6.23 8.15 15.95
N TYR A 139 -5.07 7.87 16.55
CA TYR A 139 -4.73 8.35 17.89
C TYR A 139 -4.62 9.88 17.95
N ALA A 140 -4.09 10.51 16.89
CA ALA A 140 -4.05 11.97 16.78
C ALA A 140 -5.47 12.56 16.68
N LEU A 141 -6.39 11.92 15.95
CA LEU A 141 -7.80 12.32 15.92
C LEU A 141 -8.43 12.22 17.31
N LEU A 142 -8.22 11.12 18.04
CA LEU A 142 -8.68 10.97 19.42
C LEU A 142 -8.12 12.09 20.29
N ALA A 143 -6.83 12.41 20.19
CA ALA A 143 -6.20 13.47 20.97
C ALA A 143 -6.79 14.86 20.65
N VAL A 144 -7.11 15.13 19.38
CA VAL A 144 -7.81 16.36 18.97
C VAL A 144 -9.21 16.44 19.57
N LEU A 145 -9.95 15.33 19.55
CA LEU A 145 -11.30 15.28 20.17
C LEU A 145 -11.26 15.49 21.68
N ASP A 146 -10.16 15.10 22.33
CA ASP A 146 -9.91 15.33 23.77
C ASP A 146 -9.26 16.69 24.08
N GLY A 147 -9.01 17.54 23.07
CA GLY A 147 -8.36 18.85 23.23
C GLY A 147 -6.84 18.80 23.48
N ARG A 148 -6.21 17.63 23.34
CA ARG A 148 -4.76 17.39 23.60
C ARG A 148 -3.93 17.69 22.34
N VAL A 149 -3.79 18.99 22.01
CA VAL A 149 -3.15 19.45 20.77
C VAL A 149 -1.69 18.99 20.66
N LEU A 150 -0.89 19.08 21.74
CA LEU A 150 0.51 18.66 21.71
C LEU A 150 0.65 17.17 21.39
N ALA A 151 -0.16 16.33 22.04
CA ALA A 151 -0.16 14.90 21.76
C ALA A 151 -0.54 14.60 20.31
N ALA A 152 -1.55 15.29 19.77
CA ALA A 152 -1.93 15.16 18.37
C ALA A 152 -0.79 15.57 17.43
N SER A 153 -0.09 16.67 17.71
CA SER A 153 1.05 17.14 16.91
C SER A 153 2.21 16.16 16.92
N LEU A 154 2.55 15.56 18.07
CA LEU A 154 3.60 14.55 18.19
C LEU A 154 3.24 13.26 17.41
N LEU A 155 1.97 12.84 17.47
CA LEU A 155 1.49 11.67 16.71
C LEU A 155 1.50 11.92 15.21
N VAL A 156 1.16 13.13 14.75
CA VAL A 156 1.28 13.53 13.35
C VAL A 156 2.75 13.55 12.92
N ALA A 157 3.65 14.07 13.74
CA ALA A 157 5.09 14.07 13.45
C ALA A 157 5.64 12.64 13.35
N ALA A 158 5.22 11.73 14.25
CA ALA A 158 5.58 10.32 14.19
C ALA A 158 5.04 9.66 12.90
N ALA A 159 3.77 9.94 12.55
CA ALA A 159 3.19 9.46 11.29
C ALA A 159 3.95 10.02 10.08
N ALA A 160 4.41 11.27 10.10
CA ALA A 160 5.19 11.88 9.02
C ALA A 160 6.55 11.22 8.84
N ALA A 161 7.22 10.87 9.93
CA ALA A 161 8.48 10.14 9.88
C ALA A 161 8.31 8.73 9.29
N ILE A 162 7.15 8.08 9.54
CA ILE A 162 6.86 6.72 9.06
C ILE A 162 6.30 6.74 7.63
N HIS A 163 5.36 7.63 7.31
CA HIS A 163 4.74 7.73 5.98
C HIS A 163 4.31 9.17 5.69
N PRO A 164 5.17 10.00 5.07
CA PRO A 164 4.93 11.44 4.89
C PRO A 164 3.60 11.77 4.20
N LEU A 165 3.27 11.04 3.12
CA LEU A 165 2.09 11.31 2.32
C LEU A 165 0.78 11.06 3.10
N MET A 166 0.69 9.94 3.83
CA MET A 166 -0.48 9.66 4.68
C MET A 166 -0.60 10.67 5.82
N SER A 167 0.54 11.10 6.37
CA SER A 167 0.57 12.15 7.40
C SER A 167 0.04 13.49 6.88
N LEU A 168 0.33 13.86 5.64
CA LEU A 168 -0.21 15.05 4.99
C LEU A 168 -1.75 15.03 4.98
N TYR A 169 -2.34 13.90 4.55
CA TYR A 169 -3.79 13.75 4.54
C TYR A 169 -4.37 13.77 5.95
N GLY A 170 -3.74 13.06 6.89
CA GLY A 170 -4.18 13.03 8.29
C GLY A 170 -4.12 14.41 8.95
N ALA A 171 -3.01 15.11 8.82
CA ALA A 171 -2.85 16.48 9.32
C ALA A 171 -3.92 17.42 8.74
N SER A 172 -4.14 17.33 7.43
CA SER A 172 -5.18 18.08 6.72
C SER A 172 -6.57 17.78 7.31
N LEU A 173 -6.92 16.52 7.55
CA LEU A 173 -8.17 16.14 8.19
C LEU A 173 -8.28 16.74 9.60
N LEU A 174 -7.23 16.66 10.41
CA LEU A 174 -7.23 17.17 11.80
C LEU A 174 -7.40 18.70 11.86
N ILE A 175 -6.81 19.44 10.92
CA ILE A 175 -6.99 20.90 10.81
C ILE A 175 -8.47 21.27 10.63
N LEU A 176 -9.27 20.42 9.95
CA LEU A 176 -10.71 20.67 9.79
C LEU A 176 -11.49 20.69 11.10
N PHE A 177 -10.94 20.12 12.18
CA PHE A 177 -11.55 20.20 13.50
C PHE A 177 -11.31 21.56 14.20
N ALA A 178 -10.39 22.39 13.70
CA ALA A 178 -10.24 23.77 14.15
C ALA A 178 -11.43 24.64 13.71
N ARG A 179 -11.70 25.76 14.46
CA ARG A 179 -12.82 26.67 14.18
C ARG A 179 -12.85 27.21 12.74
N ARG A 180 -11.68 27.50 12.14
CA ARG A 180 -11.51 28.04 10.79
C ARG A 180 -10.88 27.05 9.82
N GLY A 181 -10.87 25.74 10.14
CA GLY A 181 -10.11 24.73 9.41
C GLY A 181 -10.40 24.69 7.92
N PHE A 182 -11.67 24.75 7.51
CA PHE A 182 -12.02 24.75 6.08
C PHE A 182 -11.54 26.00 5.34
N ARG A 183 -11.61 27.18 5.99
CA ARG A 183 -11.07 28.42 5.40
C ARG A 183 -9.56 28.37 5.26
N LEU A 184 -8.86 27.74 6.22
CA LEU A 184 -7.41 27.50 6.13
C LEU A 184 -7.05 26.60 4.95
N HIS A 185 -7.83 25.55 4.67
CA HIS A 185 -7.64 24.71 3.49
C HIS A 185 -7.80 25.50 2.19
N LEU A 186 -8.87 26.29 2.07
CA LEU A 186 -9.09 27.11 0.88
C LEU A 186 -8.00 28.17 0.70
N ALA A 187 -7.55 28.80 1.79
CA ALA A 187 -6.44 29.75 1.75
C ALA A 187 -5.14 29.05 1.36
N GLY A 188 -4.88 27.85 1.92
CA GLY A 188 -3.73 27.01 1.53
C GLY A 188 -3.73 26.68 0.05
N LEU A 189 -4.88 26.27 -0.50
CA LEU A 189 -5.03 25.98 -1.92
C LEU A 189 -4.81 27.23 -2.79
N ALA A 190 -5.35 28.37 -2.38
CA ALA A 190 -5.18 29.65 -3.08
C ALA A 190 -3.72 30.10 -3.17
N VAL A 191 -2.89 29.73 -2.19
CA VAL A 191 -1.43 29.98 -2.22
C VAL A 191 -0.69 28.87 -2.97
N ALA A 192 -1.05 27.61 -2.72
CA ALA A 192 -0.35 26.46 -3.29
C ALA A 192 -0.51 26.36 -4.81
N VAL A 193 -1.68 26.70 -5.37
CA VAL A 193 -1.92 26.62 -6.81
C VAL A 193 -1.03 27.56 -7.63
N PRO A 194 -0.93 28.87 -7.33
CA PRO A 194 0.02 29.76 -8.03
C PRO A 194 1.48 29.34 -7.84
N LEU A 195 1.85 28.94 -6.62
CA LEU A 195 3.21 28.48 -6.33
C LEU A 195 3.54 27.20 -7.11
N ALA A 196 2.63 26.25 -7.13
CA ALA A 196 2.76 25.02 -7.92
C ALA A 196 2.86 25.31 -9.42
N TRP A 197 2.09 26.30 -9.92
CA TRP A 197 2.19 26.72 -11.32
C TRP A 197 3.59 27.24 -11.69
N LEU A 198 4.20 28.03 -10.81
CA LEU A 198 5.54 28.59 -11.01
C LEU A 198 6.62 27.50 -10.89
N LEU A 199 6.50 26.61 -9.90
CA LEU A 199 7.53 25.64 -9.52
C LEU A 199 7.36 24.26 -10.14
N ALA A 200 6.22 23.98 -10.81
CA ALA A 200 5.96 22.67 -11.38
C ALA A 200 7.06 22.28 -12.39
N PRO A 201 7.78 21.20 -12.13
CA PRO A 201 8.87 20.79 -12.99
C PRO A 201 8.35 20.26 -14.33
N PRO A 202 9.16 20.31 -15.39
CA PRO A 202 8.79 19.74 -16.68
C PRO A 202 8.58 18.23 -16.58
N VAL A 203 7.75 17.72 -17.48
CA VAL A 203 7.42 16.28 -17.57
C VAL A 203 8.26 15.68 -18.71
N SER A 204 9.18 14.75 -18.36
CA SER A 204 9.94 13.98 -19.36
C SER A 204 9.06 12.89 -20.02
N ALA A 205 9.52 12.38 -21.18
CA ALA A 205 8.83 11.28 -21.84
C ALA A 205 8.87 10.00 -21.00
N ALA A 206 10.02 9.70 -20.42
CA ALA A 206 10.20 8.54 -19.53
C ALA A 206 9.27 8.60 -18.30
N TRP A 207 9.19 9.77 -17.65
CA TRP A 207 8.28 9.92 -16.51
C TRP A 207 6.81 9.71 -16.90
N ARG A 208 6.40 10.16 -18.10
CA ARG A 208 5.04 9.89 -18.59
C ARG A 208 4.73 8.40 -18.72
N GLN A 209 5.72 7.60 -19.12
CA GLN A 209 5.58 6.14 -19.18
C GLN A 209 5.53 5.50 -17.79
N ALA A 210 6.29 6.05 -16.83
CA ALA A 210 6.27 5.57 -15.44
C ALA A 210 5.02 6.00 -14.68
N ALA A 211 4.35 7.10 -15.06
CA ALA A 211 3.17 7.62 -14.36
C ALA A 211 2.06 6.58 -14.30
N GLN A 212 1.46 6.43 -13.10
CA GLN A 212 0.40 5.47 -12.85
C GLN A 212 -0.96 6.03 -13.26
N SER A 213 -1.83 5.19 -13.82
CA SER A 213 -3.18 5.59 -14.25
C SER A 213 -4.02 6.14 -13.10
N PHE A 214 -3.91 5.55 -11.93
CA PHE A 214 -4.66 5.98 -10.74
C PHE A 214 -4.26 7.37 -10.19
N PHE A 215 -3.20 8.00 -10.71
CA PHE A 215 -2.90 9.40 -10.38
C PHE A 215 -3.92 10.38 -10.95
N TYR A 216 -4.57 10.02 -12.05
CA TYR A 216 -5.40 10.93 -12.85
C TYR A 216 -6.87 10.52 -12.85
N LEU A 217 -7.74 11.36 -12.29
CA LEU A 217 -9.19 11.15 -12.31
C LEU A 217 -9.76 11.01 -13.73
N SER A 218 -9.09 11.58 -14.72
CA SER A 218 -9.45 11.45 -16.14
C SER A 218 -9.31 10.04 -16.70
N GLN A 219 -8.59 9.15 -15.99
CA GLN A 219 -8.37 7.74 -16.36
C GLN A 219 -9.19 6.77 -15.50
N TRP A 220 -9.98 7.31 -14.55
CA TRP A 220 -10.80 6.50 -13.66
C TRP A 220 -12.08 6.05 -14.37
N GLU A 221 -12.45 4.81 -14.13
CA GLU A 221 -13.69 4.21 -14.61
C GLU A 221 -14.91 4.79 -13.87
N TRP A 222 -16.08 4.72 -14.50
CA TRP A 222 -17.30 5.29 -13.93
C TRP A 222 -17.65 4.75 -12.54
N TYR A 223 -17.39 3.48 -12.27
CA TYR A 223 -17.63 2.88 -10.94
C TYR A 223 -16.66 3.38 -9.87
N GLU A 224 -15.46 3.79 -10.24
CA GLU A 224 -14.49 4.41 -9.34
C GLU A 224 -14.96 5.80 -8.90
N TRP A 225 -15.60 6.54 -9.80
CA TRP A 225 -16.28 7.79 -9.46
C TRP A 225 -17.43 7.60 -8.47
N LEU A 226 -18.19 6.49 -8.55
CA LEU A 226 -19.16 6.13 -7.52
C LEU A 226 -18.51 5.90 -6.16
N GLY A 227 -17.29 5.37 -6.15
CA GLY A 227 -16.47 5.21 -4.94
C GLY A 227 -16.01 6.54 -4.33
N ILE A 228 -16.02 7.66 -5.06
CA ILE A 228 -15.82 9.00 -4.49
C ILE A 228 -17.15 9.56 -3.97
N VAL A 229 -18.15 9.60 -4.85
CA VAL A 229 -19.42 10.29 -4.59
C VAL A 229 -20.25 9.55 -3.54
N GLY A 230 -20.32 8.22 -3.63
CA GLY A 230 -21.12 7.39 -2.72
C GLY A 230 -20.77 7.59 -1.24
N PRO A 231 -19.51 7.42 -0.82
CA PRO A 231 -19.08 7.69 0.55
C PRO A 231 -19.42 9.10 1.04
N LEU A 232 -19.22 10.11 0.21
CA LEU A 232 -19.51 11.50 0.58
C LEU A 232 -21.00 11.75 0.77
N VAL A 233 -21.85 11.20 -0.12
CA VAL A 233 -23.32 11.24 -0.01
C VAL A 233 -23.78 10.53 1.24
N ILE A 234 -23.31 9.30 1.48
CA ILE A 234 -23.66 8.49 2.67
C ILE A 234 -23.27 9.28 3.94
N LEU A 235 -22.06 9.84 4.02
CA LEU A 235 -21.63 10.66 5.15
C LEU A 235 -22.49 11.90 5.35
N ALA A 236 -22.89 12.57 4.26
CA ALA A 236 -23.76 13.74 4.33
C ALA A 236 -25.15 13.38 4.87
N VAL A 237 -25.74 12.29 4.38
CA VAL A 237 -27.05 11.77 4.85
C VAL A 237 -26.94 11.33 6.31
N CYS A 238 -25.94 10.52 6.64
CA CYS A 238 -25.71 10.05 8.01
C CYS A 238 -25.47 11.21 8.99
N GLY A 239 -24.69 12.21 8.58
CA GLY A 239 -24.45 13.39 9.40
C GLY A 239 -25.71 14.22 9.66
N ARG A 240 -26.59 14.37 8.64
CA ARG A 240 -27.88 15.04 8.80
C ARG A 240 -28.83 14.23 9.68
N TRP A 241 -28.90 12.92 9.47
CA TRP A 241 -29.75 12.02 10.24
C TRP A 241 -29.35 11.95 11.73
N ALA A 242 -28.03 11.93 12.01
CA ALA A 242 -27.52 12.01 13.37
C ALA A 242 -27.86 13.33 14.05
N GLY A 243 -27.72 14.45 13.35
CA GLY A 243 -28.15 15.79 13.78
C GLY A 243 -27.84 16.11 15.24
N SER A 244 -28.88 16.56 15.97
CA SER A 244 -28.79 16.85 17.40
C SER A 244 -28.75 15.61 18.31
N ARG A 245 -29.16 14.42 17.80
CA ARG A 245 -29.20 13.17 18.58
C ARG A 245 -27.82 12.61 18.84
N ALA A 246 -26.88 12.79 17.88
CA ALA A 246 -25.50 12.37 17.99
C ALA A 246 -24.56 13.47 17.40
N PRO A 247 -24.38 14.58 18.11
CA PRO A 247 -23.74 15.77 17.55
C PRO A 247 -22.27 15.54 17.18
N LEU A 248 -21.57 14.61 17.84
CA LEU A 248 -20.19 14.27 17.49
C LEU A 248 -20.13 13.47 16.19
N VAL A 249 -21.04 12.52 15.97
CA VAL A 249 -21.18 11.78 14.68
C VAL A 249 -21.47 12.76 13.55
N SER A 250 -22.43 13.65 13.72
CA SER A 250 -22.77 14.69 12.73
C SER A 250 -21.58 15.60 12.43
N ARG A 251 -20.82 15.98 13.45
CA ARG A 251 -19.61 16.82 13.30
C ARG A 251 -18.52 16.09 12.52
N ILE A 252 -18.21 14.86 12.86
CA ILE A 252 -17.18 14.04 12.17
C ILE A 252 -17.60 13.84 10.71
N ALA A 253 -18.82 13.38 10.44
CA ALA A 253 -19.34 13.18 9.10
C ALA A 253 -19.26 14.45 8.25
N GLY A 254 -19.70 15.59 8.78
CA GLY A 254 -19.62 16.87 8.07
C GLY A 254 -18.17 17.35 7.80
N ARG A 255 -17.19 16.97 8.64
CA ARG A 255 -15.78 17.26 8.38
C ARG A 255 -15.22 16.35 7.29
N LEU A 256 -15.59 15.07 7.28
CA LEU A 256 -15.18 14.13 6.24
C LEU A 256 -15.73 14.53 4.86
N VAL A 257 -16.98 14.99 4.77
CA VAL A 257 -17.53 15.52 3.51
C VAL A 257 -16.70 16.68 2.99
N ARG A 258 -16.39 17.67 3.84
CA ARG A 258 -15.55 18.82 3.44
C ARG A 258 -14.14 18.41 3.04
N PHE A 259 -13.57 17.47 3.76
CA PHE A 259 -12.26 16.87 3.47
C PHE A 259 -12.26 16.20 2.09
N GLY A 260 -13.25 15.36 1.80
CA GLY A 260 -13.38 14.70 0.51
C GLY A 260 -13.60 15.68 -0.65
N LEU A 261 -14.45 16.69 -0.46
CA LEU A 261 -14.65 17.74 -1.47
C LEU A 261 -13.39 18.56 -1.74
N PHE A 262 -12.60 18.85 -0.71
CA PHE A 262 -11.31 19.54 -0.86
C PHE A 262 -10.33 18.71 -1.70
N TYR A 263 -10.16 17.44 -1.38
CA TYR A 263 -9.25 16.55 -2.12
C TYR A 263 -9.74 16.20 -3.52
N LEU A 264 -11.06 16.10 -3.72
CA LEU A 264 -11.64 15.97 -5.05
C LEU A 264 -11.32 17.20 -5.92
N LEU A 265 -11.47 18.40 -5.39
CA LEU A 265 -11.10 19.63 -6.11
C LEU A 265 -9.59 19.64 -6.44
N ALA A 266 -8.74 19.28 -5.48
CA ALA A 266 -7.29 19.18 -5.72
C ALA A 266 -6.97 18.16 -6.80
N ALA A 267 -7.60 16.97 -6.76
CA ALA A 267 -7.40 15.93 -7.75
C ALA A 267 -7.86 16.34 -9.15
N LEU A 268 -9.00 17.04 -9.26
CA LEU A 268 -9.48 17.60 -10.53
C LEU A 268 -8.46 18.61 -11.12
N LEU A 269 -7.94 19.50 -10.31
CA LEU A 269 -6.91 20.46 -10.74
C LEU A 269 -5.66 19.74 -11.25
N LEU A 270 -5.17 18.72 -10.52
CA LEU A 270 -3.96 18.00 -10.89
C LEU A 270 -4.17 17.07 -12.10
N SER A 271 -5.38 16.55 -12.30
CA SER A 271 -5.69 15.64 -13.41
C SER A 271 -5.94 16.35 -14.75
N TYR A 272 -6.57 17.55 -14.70
CA TYR A 272 -7.05 18.22 -15.91
C TYR A 272 -6.20 19.43 -16.31
N VAL A 273 -5.27 19.88 -15.47
CA VAL A 273 -4.36 20.97 -15.80
C VAL A 273 -2.99 20.41 -16.18
N PRO A 274 -2.58 20.39 -17.47
CA PRO A 274 -1.36 19.72 -17.93
C PRO A 274 -0.09 20.18 -17.21
N ARG A 275 -0.04 21.45 -16.80
CA ARG A 275 1.09 22.02 -16.05
C ARG A 275 1.31 21.30 -14.70
N PHE A 276 0.28 20.74 -14.12
CA PHE A 276 0.32 20.05 -12.83
C PHE A 276 0.47 18.53 -12.96
N ALA A 277 0.60 17.99 -14.16
CA ALA A 277 0.60 16.52 -14.37
C ALA A 277 1.56 15.78 -13.44
N ARG A 278 2.76 16.33 -13.22
CA ARG A 278 3.74 15.72 -12.32
C ARG A 278 3.34 15.76 -10.84
N LEU A 279 2.57 16.78 -10.43
CA LEU A 279 2.08 16.90 -9.06
C LEU A 279 0.95 15.88 -8.77
N ALA A 280 0.38 15.26 -9.80
CA ALA A 280 -0.56 14.16 -9.64
C ALA A 280 0.07 12.97 -8.88
N ALA A 281 1.40 12.82 -8.91
CA ALA A 281 2.13 11.86 -8.07
C ALA A 281 1.95 12.09 -6.56
N LEU A 282 1.44 13.26 -6.12
CA LEU A 282 0.97 13.48 -4.75
C LEU A 282 -0.34 12.73 -4.44
N GLN A 283 -0.99 12.15 -5.43
CA GLN A 283 -2.10 11.19 -5.31
C GLN A 283 -3.22 11.65 -4.36
N PRO A 284 -3.82 12.86 -4.55
CA PRO A 284 -4.75 13.46 -3.58
C PRO A 284 -5.94 12.56 -3.24
N MET A 285 -6.36 11.68 -4.15
CA MET A 285 -7.46 10.74 -3.91
C MET A 285 -7.12 9.61 -2.94
N ARG A 286 -5.85 9.36 -2.61
CA ARG A 286 -5.48 8.45 -1.51
C ARG A 286 -6.00 8.91 -0.14
N SER A 287 -6.40 10.17 -0.01
CA SER A 287 -7.15 10.68 1.14
C SER A 287 -8.47 9.95 1.39
N LEU A 288 -9.06 9.31 0.36
CA LEU A 288 -10.25 8.46 0.47
C LEU A 288 -10.06 7.31 1.47
N GLY A 289 -8.84 6.79 1.67
CA GLY A 289 -8.59 5.75 2.66
C GLY A 289 -9.07 6.14 4.06
N LEU A 290 -8.81 7.38 4.50
CA LEU A 290 -9.32 7.91 5.78
C LEU A 290 -10.84 8.11 5.75
N ILE A 291 -11.41 8.48 4.61
CA ILE A 291 -12.87 8.65 4.47
C ILE A 291 -13.56 7.29 4.59
N TYR A 292 -13.11 6.26 3.87
CA TYR A 292 -13.66 4.91 3.92
C TYR A 292 -13.55 4.32 5.33
N LEU A 293 -12.38 4.42 5.94
CA LEU A 293 -12.15 3.93 7.30
C LEU A 293 -13.13 4.55 8.30
N LEU A 294 -13.25 5.89 8.30
CA LEU A 294 -14.13 6.60 9.24
C LEU A 294 -15.61 6.50 8.85
N LEU A 295 -15.93 6.32 7.56
CA LEU A 295 -17.28 5.98 7.11
C LEU A 295 -17.73 4.64 7.70
N PHE A 296 -16.90 3.61 7.61
CA PHE A 296 -17.25 2.29 8.17
C PHE A 296 -17.27 2.31 9.70
N PHE A 297 -16.38 3.07 10.32
CA PHE A 297 -16.45 3.29 11.77
C PHE A 297 -17.77 3.93 12.20
N LEU A 298 -18.20 5.01 11.57
CA LEU A 298 -19.49 5.65 11.87
C LEU A 298 -20.67 4.77 11.42
N GLY A 299 -20.51 4.10 10.28
CA GLY A 299 -21.49 3.21 9.68
C GLY A 299 -21.87 2.04 10.58
N GLY A 300 -20.91 1.46 11.31
CA GLY A 300 -21.17 0.41 12.28
C GLY A 300 -22.17 0.86 13.36
N GLY A 301 -21.97 2.06 13.92
CA GLY A 301 -22.92 2.65 14.88
C GLY A 301 -24.29 2.91 14.24
N ILE A 302 -24.34 3.45 13.02
CA ILE A 302 -25.60 3.74 12.32
C ILE A 302 -26.37 2.47 11.99
N LEU A 303 -25.69 1.42 11.49
CA LEU A 303 -26.28 0.12 11.23
C LEU A 303 -26.85 -0.49 12.53
N THR A 304 -26.18 -0.36 13.66
CA THR A 304 -26.71 -0.81 14.95
C THR A 304 -28.02 -0.10 15.27
N GLN A 305 -28.13 1.19 15.00
CA GLN A 305 -29.39 1.92 15.21
C GLN A 305 -30.51 1.44 14.28
N LEU A 306 -30.21 1.19 13.01
CA LEU A 306 -31.19 0.68 12.04
C LEU A 306 -31.66 -0.74 12.42
N PHE A 307 -30.74 -1.57 12.86
CA PHE A 307 -31.02 -2.97 13.25
C PHE A 307 -31.27 -3.15 14.76
N ARG A 308 -31.51 -2.07 15.52
CA ARG A 308 -31.63 -2.14 17.00
C ARG A 308 -32.61 -3.20 17.48
N ARG A 309 -33.71 -3.43 16.75
CA ARG A 309 -34.70 -4.45 17.07
C ARG A 309 -34.38 -5.84 16.50
N ARG A 310 -33.33 -5.98 15.70
CA ARG A 310 -32.96 -7.19 14.96
C ARG A 310 -31.44 -7.39 14.92
N LEU A 311 -30.80 -7.34 16.09
CA LEU A 311 -29.33 -7.47 16.19
C LEU A 311 -28.79 -8.77 15.58
N ALA A 312 -29.62 -9.85 15.55
CA ALA A 312 -29.27 -11.09 14.87
C ALA A 312 -29.02 -10.88 13.37
N LEU A 313 -29.81 -10.02 12.69
CA LEU A 313 -29.59 -9.70 11.29
C LEU A 313 -28.30 -8.90 11.08
N LEU A 314 -27.96 -8.00 11.99
CA LEU A 314 -26.68 -7.29 11.93
C LEU A 314 -25.51 -8.27 12.10
N ALA A 315 -25.62 -9.23 13.00
CA ALA A 315 -24.61 -10.28 13.17
C ALA A 315 -24.46 -11.13 11.91
N VAL A 316 -25.57 -11.55 11.30
CA VAL A 316 -25.55 -12.30 10.03
C VAL A 316 -24.91 -11.49 8.91
N LEU A 317 -25.22 -10.19 8.81
CA LEU A 317 -24.59 -9.28 7.83
C LEU A 317 -23.07 -9.22 8.03
N LEU A 318 -22.60 -9.01 9.26
CA LEU A 318 -21.18 -8.96 9.58
C LEU A 318 -20.47 -10.29 9.28
N VAL A 319 -21.08 -11.42 9.62
CA VAL A 319 -20.55 -12.75 9.29
C VAL A 319 -20.48 -12.94 7.76
N GLY A 320 -21.51 -12.53 7.05
CA GLY A 320 -21.53 -12.56 5.58
C GLY A 320 -20.42 -11.70 4.95
N LEU A 321 -20.20 -10.50 5.49
CA LEU A 321 -19.09 -9.63 5.06
C LEU A 321 -17.72 -10.29 5.34
N CYS A 322 -17.53 -10.86 6.53
CA CYS A 322 -16.30 -11.58 6.86
C CYS A 322 -16.06 -12.76 5.91
N GLY A 323 -17.11 -13.55 5.60
CA GLY A 323 -17.02 -14.65 4.65
C GLY A 323 -16.70 -14.19 3.22
N GLY A 324 -17.33 -13.10 2.77
CA GLY A 324 -17.04 -12.47 1.49
C GLY A 324 -15.60 -11.97 1.38
N MET A 325 -15.10 -11.29 2.41
CA MET A 325 -13.71 -10.80 2.44
C MET A 325 -12.70 -11.95 2.51
N PHE A 326 -12.98 -12.99 3.30
CA PHE A 326 -12.13 -14.19 3.31
C PHE A 326 -12.06 -14.83 1.91
N TYR A 327 -13.20 -14.98 1.25
CA TYR A 327 -13.26 -15.54 -0.10
C TYR A 327 -12.49 -14.67 -1.10
N ALA A 328 -12.66 -13.33 -1.04
CA ALA A 328 -11.93 -12.41 -1.90
C ALA A 328 -10.41 -12.54 -1.71
N GLN A 329 -9.92 -12.56 -0.46
CA GLN A 329 -8.50 -12.70 -0.17
C GLN A 329 -7.93 -14.07 -0.62
N ARG A 330 -8.72 -15.15 -0.50
CA ARG A 330 -8.29 -16.47 -1.00
C ARG A 330 -8.20 -16.53 -2.52
N ASN A 331 -9.01 -15.75 -3.23
CA ASN A 331 -8.93 -15.65 -4.69
C ASN A 331 -7.81 -14.72 -5.16
N GLU A 332 -7.49 -13.68 -4.36
CA GLU A 332 -6.38 -12.76 -4.66
C GLU A 332 -5.03 -13.45 -4.52
N PHE A 333 -4.86 -14.32 -3.51
CA PHE A 333 -3.63 -15.05 -3.22
C PHE A 333 -3.84 -16.56 -3.28
N PRO A 334 -4.05 -17.14 -4.49
CA PRO A 334 -4.36 -18.56 -4.64
C PRO A 334 -3.15 -19.48 -4.48
N ALA A 335 -1.94 -18.99 -4.75
CA ALA A 335 -0.74 -19.81 -4.85
C ALA A 335 -0.05 -20.03 -3.50
N THR A 336 -0.35 -19.24 -2.49
CA THR A 336 0.25 -19.35 -1.16
C THR A 336 -0.78 -19.59 -0.05
N PRO A 337 -0.34 -20.04 1.14
CA PRO A 337 -1.23 -20.16 2.30
C PRO A 337 -1.81 -18.79 2.69
N HIS A 338 -3.07 -18.78 3.12
CA HIS A 338 -3.76 -17.57 3.58
C HIS A 338 -3.03 -16.82 4.73
N ILE A 339 -2.25 -17.53 5.52
CA ILE A 339 -1.32 -16.96 6.49
C ILE A 339 0.06 -17.55 6.20
N GLU A 340 0.98 -16.72 5.76
CA GLU A 340 2.36 -17.10 5.52
C GLU A 340 3.16 -17.04 6.81
N TRP A 341 3.14 -18.16 7.54
CA TRP A 341 3.87 -18.28 8.80
C TRP A 341 5.37 -18.18 8.59
N PRO A 342 6.09 -17.36 9.38
CA PRO A 342 7.54 -17.33 9.34
C PRO A 342 8.16 -18.72 9.53
N SER A 343 9.29 -18.97 8.85
CA SER A 343 10.05 -20.24 8.91
C SER A 343 9.38 -21.44 8.24
N ARG A 344 8.23 -21.30 7.59
CA ARG A 344 7.70 -22.34 6.70
C ARG A 344 8.47 -22.37 5.39
N LYS A 345 8.60 -23.56 4.81
CA LYS A 345 9.17 -23.72 3.47
C LYS A 345 8.29 -23.05 2.43
N PRO A 346 8.87 -22.44 1.39
CA PRO A 346 8.12 -21.83 0.30
C PRO A 346 7.09 -22.79 -0.30
N ALA A 347 5.87 -22.32 -0.50
CA ALA A 347 4.77 -23.12 -1.02
C ALA A 347 4.78 -23.17 -2.56
N ASN A 348 4.98 -22.02 -3.24
CA ASN A 348 4.95 -21.95 -4.69
C ASN A 348 6.33 -22.15 -5.34
N GLU A 349 6.34 -22.42 -6.65
CA GLU A 349 7.56 -22.73 -7.41
C GLU A 349 8.45 -21.50 -7.62
N TRP A 350 7.88 -20.28 -7.65
CA TRP A 350 8.63 -19.04 -7.73
C TRP A 350 9.43 -18.81 -6.45
N LEU A 351 8.79 -18.89 -5.30
CA LEU A 351 9.47 -18.73 -4.01
C LEU A 351 10.53 -19.81 -3.77
N LYS A 352 10.33 -21.05 -4.28
CA LYS A 352 11.36 -22.09 -4.25
C LYS A 352 12.56 -21.71 -5.11
N ALA A 353 12.35 -21.15 -6.31
CA ALA A 353 13.41 -20.67 -7.17
C ALA A 353 14.16 -19.48 -6.53
N PHE A 354 13.46 -18.52 -5.93
CA PHE A 354 14.07 -17.38 -5.22
C PHE A 354 14.93 -17.86 -4.03
N ASP A 355 14.44 -18.83 -3.26
CA ASP A 355 15.21 -19.41 -2.14
C ASP A 355 16.45 -20.16 -2.64
N TRP A 356 16.35 -20.89 -3.77
CA TRP A 356 17.51 -21.51 -4.39
C TRP A 356 18.54 -20.48 -4.87
N ILE A 357 18.10 -19.41 -5.54
CA ILE A 357 18.95 -18.31 -6.01
C ILE A 357 19.71 -17.71 -4.83
N ARG A 358 19.01 -17.38 -3.76
CA ARG A 358 19.60 -16.81 -2.55
C ARG A 358 20.75 -17.67 -1.99
N ARG A 359 20.63 -19.00 -2.05
CA ARG A 359 21.62 -19.95 -1.47
C ARG A 359 22.74 -20.32 -2.43
N ASN A 360 22.51 -20.27 -3.73
CA ASN A 360 23.38 -20.91 -4.72
C ASN A 360 23.94 -19.95 -5.77
N SER A 361 23.60 -18.67 -5.76
CA SER A 361 24.21 -17.68 -6.63
C SER A 361 25.10 -16.70 -5.83
N PRO A 362 26.11 -16.07 -6.44
CA PRO A 362 26.92 -15.03 -5.81
C PRO A 362 26.05 -13.84 -5.33
N ALA A 363 26.48 -13.14 -4.29
CA ALA A 363 25.74 -11.99 -3.77
C ALA A 363 25.64 -10.81 -4.76
N GLU A 364 26.64 -10.69 -5.63
CA GLU A 364 26.75 -9.72 -6.72
C GLU A 364 26.01 -10.12 -7.99
N ALA A 365 25.45 -11.34 -8.07
CA ALA A 365 24.73 -11.81 -9.26
C ALA A 365 23.60 -10.86 -9.64
N TYR A 366 23.52 -10.57 -10.95
CA TYR A 366 22.55 -9.66 -11.53
C TYR A 366 21.60 -10.41 -12.46
N PHE A 367 20.32 -10.35 -12.15
CA PHE A 367 19.29 -11.15 -12.79
C PHE A 367 18.48 -10.36 -13.82
N VAL A 368 17.93 -11.10 -14.77
CA VAL A 368 16.82 -10.65 -15.62
C VAL A 368 15.71 -11.70 -15.58
N LEU A 369 14.48 -11.25 -15.50
CA LEU A 369 13.27 -12.09 -15.57
C LEU A 369 12.16 -11.30 -16.27
N ASP A 370 11.02 -11.94 -16.52
CA ASP A 370 9.88 -11.26 -17.12
C ASP A 370 9.57 -9.97 -16.33
N PRO A 371 9.62 -8.79 -16.94
CA PRO A 371 9.35 -7.53 -16.24
C PRO A 371 7.91 -7.41 -15.71
N ARG A 372 7.06 -8.40 -16.00
CA ARG A 372 5.68 -8.53 -15.48
C ARG A 372 5.47 -9.83 -14.71
N TYR A 373 6.54 -10.46 -14.22
CA TYR A 373 6.45 -11.77 -13.58
C TYR A 373 5.47 -11.81 -12.39
N VAL A 374 5.35 -10.74 -11.63
CA VAL A 374 4.45 -10.66 -10.48
C VAL A 374 2.97 -10.82 -10.85
N GLU A 375 2.60 -10.49 -12.10
CA GLU A 375 1.24 -10.66 -12.63
C GLU A 375 1.00 -12.08 -13.20
N ARG A 376 2.00 -12.97 -13.17
CA ARG A 376 1.88 -14.31 -13.74
C ARG A 376 1.01 -15.22 -12.85
N PRO A 377 0.18 -16.08 -13.43
CA PRO A 377 -0.60 -17.04 -12.67
C PRO A 377 0.28 -17.94 -11.77
N GLY A 378 -0.03 -17.99 -10.49
CA GLY A 378 0.72 -18.73 -9.48
C GLY A 378 1.93 -17.98 -8.91
N GLU A 379 1.99 -16.67 -9.14
CA GLU A 379 2.81 -15.73 -8.41
C GLU A 379 1.90 -14.76 -7.62
N ASP A 380 1.95 -14.78 -6.33
CA ASP A 380 1.09 -13.94 -5.48
C ASP A 380 1.79 -12.60 -5.15
N PHE A 381 2.29 -11.90 -6.17
CA PHE A 381 2.95 -10.58 -6.07
C PHE A 381 4.20 -10.53 -5.18
N HIS A 382 4.91 -11.65 -5.00
CA HIS A 382 6.13 -11.70 -4.20
C HIS A 382 7.32 -11.06 -4.93
N GLY A 383 7.92 -10.05 -4.32
CA GLY A 383 9.05 -9.33 -4.91
C GLY A 383 10.33 -10.16 -4.97
N PHE A 384 10.95 -10.25 -6.17
CA PHE A 384 12.19 -11.00 -6.39
C PHE A 384 13.30 -10.58 -5.40
N ARG A 385 13.57 -9.27 -5.28
CA ARG A 385 14.63 -8.75 -4.39
C ARG A 385 14.43 -9.18 -2.94
N GLY A 386 13.16 -9.18 -2.49
CA GLY A 386 12.81 -9.56 -1.12
C GLY A 386 13.20 -10.98 -0.75
N PHE A 387 13.08 -11.93 -1.67
CA PHE A 387 13.30 -13.35 -1.43
C PHE A 387 14.63 -13.86 -1.97
N ALA A 388 15.01 -13.49 -3.18
CA ALA A 388 16.25 -13.92 -3.80
C ALA A 388 17.49 -13.19 -3.25
N GLU A 389 17.32 -12.02 -2.64
CA GLU A 389 18.41 -11.18 -2.11
C GLU A 389 19.49 -10.88 -3.16
N ARG A 390 19.07 -10.67 -4.40
CA ARG A 390 19.92 -10.38 -5.56
C ARG A 390 19.40 -9.18 -6.31
N SER A 391 20.31 -8.55 -7.04
CA SER A 391 19.96 -7.50 -8.00
C SER A 391 19.18 -8.05 -9.19
N VAL A 392 18.30 -7.24 -9.75
CA VAL A 392 17.48 -7.58 -10.92
C VAL A 392 17.24 -6.35 -11.77
N LEU A 393 17.15 -6.51 -13.10
CA LEU A 393 16.71 -5.43 -14.00
C LEU A 393 15.32 -4.96 -13.63
N ALA A 394 15.05 -3.69 -13.86
CA ALA A 394 13.80 -3.03 -13.51
C ALA A 394 12.59 -3.76 -14.10
N ASP A 395 11.57 -3.92 -13.27
CA ASP A 395 10.27 -4.47 -13.65
C ASP A 395 9.26 -3.37 -14.03
N GLN A 396 8.10 -3.82 -14.56
CA GLN A 396 7.03 -2.91 -15.01
C GLN A 396 5.96 -2.66 -13.94
N ILE A 397 6.09 -3.17 -12.74
CA ILE A 397 5.09 -3.06 -11.68
C ILE A 397 5.66 -2.31 -10.48
N GLU A 398 6.59 -2.92 -9.74
CA GLU A 398 7.18 -2.36 -8.52
C GLU A 398 8.12 -1.19 -8.81
N ASP A 399 9.08 -1.40 -9.71
CA ASP A 399 10.05 -0.37 -10.09
C ASP A 399 9.40 0.79 -10.85
N LYS A 400 8.35 0.51 -11.65
CA LYS A 400 7.52 1.54 -12.27
C LYS A 400 6.88 2.43 -11.22
N ALA A 401 6.35 1.85 -10.14
CA ALA A 401 5.74 2.62 -9.05
C ALA A 401 6.76 3.56 -8.40
N VAL A 402 7.98 3.08 -8.13
CA VAL A 402 9.06 3.90 -7.56
C VAL A 402 9.54 4.96 -8.56
N ALA A 403 9.73 4.61 -9.83
CA ALA A 403 10.14 5.52 -10.90
C ALA A 403 9.12 6.66 -11.12
N SER A 404 7.84 6.40 -10.91
CA SER A 404 6.78 7.42 -10.98
C SER A 404 6.93 8.54 -9.94
N LEU A 405 7.63 8.27 -8.85
CA LEU A 405 7.92 9.24 -7.79
C LEU A 405 9.25 9.97 -8.01
N SER A 406 10.21 9.38 -8.75
CA SER A 406 11.55 9.89 -8.98
C SER A 406 11.86 10.08 -10.46
N PRO A 407 11.97 11.33 -10.94
CA PRO A 407 12.20 11.59 -12.38
C PRO A 407 13.51 11.07 -12.93
N THR A 408 14.60 11.16 -12.15
CA THR A 408 15.91 10.65 -12.55
C THR A 408 15.88 9.14 -12.71
N LEU A 409 15.11 8.46 -11.86
CA LEU A 409 14.95 7.02 -11.91
C LEU A 409 14.03 6.59 -13.08
N ALA A 410 13.10 7.45 -13.51
CA ALA A 410 12.20 7.15 -14.61
C ALA A 410 12.94 6.94 -15.94
N GLU A 411 14.02 7.71 -16.21
CA GLU A 411 14.83 7.54 -17.43
C GLU A 411 15.54 6.18 -17.43
N GLU A 412 16.09 5.78 -16.31
CA GLU A 412 16.76 4.51 -16.15
C GLU A 412 15.79 3.33 -16.22
N TRP A 413 14.70 3.40 -15.45
CA TRP A 413 13.62 2.43 -15.52
C TRP A 413 13.12 2.22 -16.95
N TRP A 414 12.91 3.30 -17.70
CA TRP A 414 12.46 3.19 -19.07
C TRP A 414 13.50 2.55 -19.99
N ALA A 415 14.79 2.90 -19.84
CA ALA A 415 15.86 2.30 -20.62
C ALA A 415 16.00 0.79 -20.39
N GLU A 416 15.83 0.33 -19.15
CA GLU A 416 15.88 -1.08 -18.79
C GLU A 416 14.63 -1.85 -19.26
N THR A 417 13.43 -1.31 -19.01
CA THR A 417 12.18 -1.98 -19.40
C THR A 417 11.96 -1.95 -20.92
N GLU A 418 12.40 -0.90 -21.60
CA GLU A 418 12.38 -0.84 -23.07
C GLU A 418 13.26 -1.92 -23.69
N ALA A 419 14.42 -2.20 -23.11
CA ALA A 419 15.31 -3.27 -23.58
C ALA A 419 14.70 -4.67 -23.36
N GLN A 420 13.72 -4.79 -22.46
CA GLN A 420 12.97 -6.02 -22.15
C GLN A 420 11.59 -6.05 -22.82
N ARG A 421 11.24 -5.06 -23.66
CA ARG A 421 9.88 -4.91 -24.23
C ARG A 421 9.36 -6.20 -24.88
N ASP A 422 10.20 -6.83 -25.68
CA ASP A 422 9.86 -8.01 -26.45
C ASP A 422 10.26 -9.30 -25.69
N TRP A 423 10.10 -9.31 -24.37
CA TRP A 423 10.52 -10.41 -23.48
C TRP A 423 10.17 -11.78 -24.04
N SER A 424 8.92 -11.99 -24.48
CA SER A 424 8.44 -13.28 -24.96
C SER A 424 9.14 -13.82 -26.21
N THR A 425 9.82 -12.95 -26.95
CA THR A 425 10.53 -13.32 -28.20
C THR A 425 12.06 -13.35 -28.04
N LEU A 426 12.56 -13.10 -26.81
CA LEU A 426 14.01 -13.11 -26.57
C LEU A 426 14.61 -14.51 -26.81
N ASP A 427 15.61 -14.54 -27.66
CA ASP A 427 16.49 -15.70 -27.85
C ASP A 427 17.76 -15.58 -26.99
N SER A 428 18.65 -16.57 -27.08
CA SER A 428 19.93 -16.53 -26.38
C SER A 428 20.80 -15.35 -26.79
N ALA A 429 20.70 -14.89 -28.05
CA ALA A 429 21.40 -13.69 -28.52
C ALA A 429 20.80 -12.42 -27.90
N GLY A 430 19.48 -12.38 -27.72
CA GLY A 430 18.78 -11.30 -27.00
C GLY A 430 19.25 -11.18 -25.56
N LEU A 431 19.34 -12.29 -24.84
CA LEU A 431 19.85 -12.31 -23.48
C LEU A 431 21.31 -11.87 -23.41
N ARG A 432 22.16 -12.31 -24.34
CA ARG A 432 23.56 -11.80 -24.44
C ARG A 432 23.63 -10.30 -24.74
N ARG A 433 22.70 -9.72 -25.50
CA ARG A 433 22.63 -8.26 -25.68
C ARG A 433 22.26 -7.55 -24.37
N LEU A 434 21.37 -8.12 -23.55
CA LEU A 434 21.07 -7.58 -22.23
C LEU A 434 22.29 -7.68 -21.28
N ASN A 435 23.01 -8.82 -21.31
CA ASN A 435 24.27 -8.96 -20.59
C ASN A 435 25.29 -7.88 -21.01
N ALA A 436 25.56 -7.75 -22.30
CA ALA A 436 26.52 -6.77 -22.82
C ALA A 436 26.16 -5.31 -22.50
N ARG A 437 24.85 -5.00 -22.38
CA ARG A 437 24.38 -3.64 -22.11
C ARG A 437 24.29 -3.30 -20.64
N PHE A 438 23.83 -4.24 -19.80
CA PHE A 438 23.50 -4.00 -18.39
C PHE A 438 24.33 -4.82 -17.42
N GLY A 439 25.06 -5.84 -17.90
CA GLY A 439 25.87 -6.72 -17.04
C GLY A 439 25.07 -7.82 -16.36
N VAL A 440 23.86 -8.14 -16.85
CA VAL A 440 23.07 -9.24 -16.29
C VAL A 440 23.67 -10.59 -16.67
N ASP A 441 23.99 -11.41 -15.69
CA ASP A 441 24.67 -12.70 -15.85
C ASP A 441 23.77 -13.91 -15.60
N TRP A 442 22.54 -13.68 -15.14
CA TRP A 442 21.55 -14.72 -14.86
C TRP A 442 20.18 -14.37 -15.43
N ALA A 443 19.48 -15.40 -15.94
CA ALA A 443 18.09 -15.32 -16.36
C ALA A 443 17.22 -16.29 -15.55
N LEU A 444 16.05 -15.80 -15.12
CA LEU A 444 14.99 -16.62 -14.57
C LEU A 444 13.88 -16.71 -15.60
N LEU A 445 13.61 -17.93 -16.06
CA LEU A 445 12.72 -18.23 -17.19
C LEU A 445 11.57 -19.12 -16.74
N GLU A 446 10.37 -18.82 -17.20
CA GLU A 446 9.20 -19.65 -16.93
C GLU A 446 9.07 -20.76 -18.00
N ARG A 447 8.79 -21.98 -17.60
CA ARG A 447 8.69 -23.14 -18.52
C ARG A 447 7.42 -23.13 -19.36
N ALA A 448 6.34 -22.59 -18.83
CA ALA A 448 5.04 -22.57 -19.51
C ALA A 448 4.88 -21.41 -20.50
N TYR A 449 5.69 -20.38 -20.36
CA TYR A 449 5.60 -19.15 -21.15
C TYR A 449 6.95 -18.82 -21.80
N PRO A 450 6.96 -18.29 -23.03
CA PRO A 450 8.18 -17.82 -23.64
C PRO A 450 8.82 -16.67 -22.83
N PRO A 451 10.16 -16.49 -22.95
CA PRO A 451 11.04 -17.10 -23.94
C PRO A 451 11.55 -18.48 -23.56
N HIS A 452 11.90 -19.27 -24.57
CA HIS A 452 12.56 -20.56 -24.40
C HIS A 452 13.91 -20.59 -25.13
N PRO A 453 14.90 -19.76 -24.69
CA PRO A 453 16.20 -19.71 -25.36
C PRO A 453 16.94 -21.02 -25.22
N GLU A 454 17.57 -21.45 -26.32
CA GLU A 454 18.37 -22.67 -26.38
C GLU A 454 19.82 -22.43 -25.96
N GLY A 455 20.51 -23.48 -25.53
CA GLY A 455 21.94 -23.46 -25.25
C GLY A 455 22.37 -22.78 -23.96
N LEU A 456 21.44 -22.44 -23.08
CA LEU A 456 21.78 -21.90 -21.76
C LEU A 456 22.07 -23.02 -20.76
N VAL A 457 23.05 -22.79 -19.88
CA VAL A 457 23.32 -23.65 -18.74
C VAL A 457 22.39 -23.28 -17.59
N CYS A 458 21.47 -24.18 -17.22
CA CYS A 458 20.47 -23.94 -16.17
C CYS A 458 20.75 -24.86 -14.96
N PRO A 459 21.47 -24.40 -13.94
CA PRO A 459 21.82 -25.20 -12.77
C PRO A 459 20.63 -25.50 -11.84
N TYR A 460 19.50 -24.86 -12.04
CA TYR A 460 18.27 -25.14 -11.29
C TYR A 460 17.06 -25.15 -12.22
N GLU A 461 16.19 -26.10 -11.96
CA GLU A 461 14.91 -26.24 -12.62
C GLU A 461 13.90 -26.88 -11.66
N ASN A 462 12.67 -26.36 -11.65
CA ASN A 462 11.53 -26.96 -10.98
C ASN A 462 10.35 -27.10 -11.96
N ALA A 463 9.15 -27.40 -11.46
CA ALA A 463 7.98 -27.61 -12.31
C ALA A 463 7.62 -26.39 -13.19
N ARG A 464 7.98 -25.18 -12.76
CA ARG A 464 7.60 -23.92 -13.45
C ARG A 464 8.79 -23.08 -13.90
N ILE A 465 9.88 -23.08 -13.19
CA ILE A 465 10.95 -22.08 -13.30
C ILE A 465 12.28 -22.76 -13.63
N ARG A 466 13.04 -22.13 -14.53
CA ARG A 466 14.44 -22.43 -14.83
C ARG A 466 15.29 -21.23 -14.43
N VAL A 467 16.40 -21.46 -13.75
CA VAL A 467 17.41 -20.44 -13.44
C VAL A 467 18.65 -20.75 -14.25
N CYS A 468 19.01 -19.87 -15.17
CA CYS A 468 20.02 -20.10 -16.17
C CYS A 468 21.11 -19.02 -16.12
N ARG A 469 22.35 -19.37 -16.51
CA ARG A 469 23.44 -18.42 -16.74
C ARG A 469 23.36 -17.86 -18.14
N ILE A 470 23.73 -16.59 -18.27
CA ILE A 470 23.89 -15.91 -19.56
C ILE A 470 25.40 -15.79 -19.77
N ASP A 471 25.95 -16.65 -20.67
CA ASP A 471 27.37 -16.64 -21.05
C ASP A 471 27.66 -15.66 -22.17
#